data_67c0ee4ef1b46c6023a43932968e1994
#
_entry.id   67c0ee4ef1b46c6023a43932968e1994
#
_cell.length_a   1.000
_cell.length_b   1.000
_cell.length_c   1.000
_cell.angle_alpha   90.00
_cell.angle_beta   90.00
_cell.angle_gamma   90.00
#
_symmetry.space_group_name_H-M   'P 1'
#
loop_
_entity.id
_entity.type
_entity.pdbx_description
1 polymer ?
#
loop_
_entity_poly.entity_id
_entity_poly.type
_entity_poly.pdbx_seq_one_letter_code
_entity_poly.pdbx_strand_id
1 'polypeptide(L)'
;MSTRSNISIKRKDGTYDKIYCHSDGYLEYNGRILDTFYKDEQKINNLIDLGDISVLGFRVNPDPSIRHSFDYNERQEGVTVAYGRDRNEENVDKKTYQNEQEYLDSFKDTWCEFVYLYDEDKKEWLYSEIPYTEEKKLDFVSLHDTLKEKNLIDSVEEKLDSLIRKQVEFAYDYDTYNFKDAYESYEDAYFEAYNFLGEEQGITNFIKTNKSMMDNIEEDIDNPEMKKLYDRGLALNEELRNYRKEMFRNLENDEIEM
;
A
#
# COMPACT_ATOMS: atom_id res chain seq x y z
N MET A 1 2.17 -3.72 25.39
CA MET A 1 2.09 -5.09 24.82
C MET A 1 2.07 -4.93 23.34
N SER A 2 2.77 -5.78 22.60
CA SER A 2 2.77 -5.73 21.15
C SER A 2 1.57 -6.50 20.62
N THR A 3 0.73 -5.90 19.82
CA THR A 3 -0.39 -6.56 19.13
C THR A 3 0.16 -7.33 17.93
N ARG A 4 -0.10 -8.63 17.87
CA ARG A 4 0.49 -9.54 16.88
C ARG A 4 -0.53 -9.90 15.81
N SER A 5 -0.04 -10.09 14.58
CA SER A 5 -0.87 -10.57 13.49
C SER A 5 -0.16 -11.62 12.63
N ASN A 6 -0.94 -12.32 11.81
CA ASN A 6 -0.44 -13.08 10.68
C ASN A 6 -0.86 -12.40 9.39
N ILE A 7 0.05 -12.38 8.42
CA ILE A 7 -0.20 -11.92 7.05
C ILE A 7 -0.04 -13.11 6.13
N SER A 8 -1.01 -13.36 5.29
CA SER A 8 -1.10 -14.58 4.51
C SER A 8 -1.55 -14.31 3.08
N ILE A 9 -1.28 -15.23 2.19
CA ILE A 9 -1.78 -15.24 0.82
C ILE A 9 -2.37 -16.61 0.51
N LYS A 10 -3.59 -16.64 -0.02
CA LYS A 10 -4.22 -17.82 -0.61
C LYS A 10 -3.88 -17.82 -2.09
N ARG A 11 -3.18 -18.86 -2.52
CA ARG A 11 -2.75 -19.05 -3.90
C ARG A 11 -3.87 -19.63 -4.76
N LYS A 12 -3.81 -19.38 -6.06
CA LYS A 12 -4.77 -19.96 -7.05
C LYS A 12 -4.75 -21.48 -7.10
N ASP A 13 -3.66 -22.13 -6.68
CA ASP A 13 -3.56 -23.60 -6.58
C ASP A 13 -4.15 -24.18 -5.28
N GLY A 14 -4.69 -23.32 -4.41
CA GLY A 14 -5.31 -23.70 -3.14
C GLY A 14 -4.35 -23.83 -1.98
N THR A 15 -3.06 -23.53 -2.16
CA THR A 15 -2.08 -23.45 -1.07
C THR A 15 -2.16 -22.09 -0.36
N TYR A 16 -1.58 -22.03 0.85
CA TYR A 16 -1.53 -20.81 1.66
C TYR A 16 -0.11 -20.56 2.14
N ASP A 17 0.41 -19.36 1.88
CA ASP A 17 1.65 -18.91 2.50
C ASP A 17 1.33 -17.94 3.63
N LYS A 18 2.05 -18.06 4.76
CA LYS A 18 1.82 -17.27 5.97
C LYS A 18 3.13 -16.82 6.58
N ILE A 19 3.15 -15.55 7.01
CA ILE A 19 4.19 -14.95 7.84
C ILE A 19 3.62 -14.39 9.14
N TYR A 20 4.48 -14.21 10.13
CA TYR A 20 4.17 -13.58 11.40
C TYR A 20 4.57 -12.11 11.39
N CYS A 21 3.75 -11.23 11.97
CA CYS A 21 4.06 -9.84 12.25
C CYS A 21 3.96 -9.55 13.74
N HIS A 22 5.07 -9.06 14.33
CA HIS A 22 5.19 -8.91 15.78
C HIS A 22 4.46 -7.69 16.34
N SER A 23 4.48 -6.57 15.61
CA SER A 23 4.00 -5.28 16.12
C SER A 23 2.84 -4.75 15.30
N ASP A 24 2.01 -3.96 15.96
CA ASP A 24 0.98 -3.10 15.37
C ASP A 24 -0.03 -3.85 14.48
N GLY A 25 -0.33 -5.12 14.86
CA GLY A 25 -1.19 -6.02 14.11
C GLY A 25 -2.66 -5.62 13.99
N TYR A 26 -3.09 -4.51 14.60
CA TYR A 26 -4.47 -4.04 14.61
C TYR A 26 -4.87 -3.35 13.29
N LEU A 27 -6.19 -3.19 13.08
CA LEU A 27 -6.77 -2.65 11.85
C LEU A 27 -6.27 -1.25 11.50
N GLU A 28 -6.13 -0.38 12.50
CA GLU A 28 -5.73 1.02 12.37
C GLU A 28 -4.29 1.17 11.83
N TYR A 29 -3.46 0.15 11.94
CA TYR A 29 -2.09 0.16 11.41
C TYR A 29 -1.90 -0.88 10.31
N ASN A 30 -1.74 -2.18 10.63
CA ASN A 30 -1.48 -3.20 9.63
C ASN A 30 -2.62 -3.31 8.61
N GLY A 31 -3.88 -3.21 9.07
CA GLY A 31 -5.04 -3.26 8.17
C GLY A 31 -5.00 -2.13 7.15
N ARG A 32 -4.82 -0.89 7.59
CA ARG A 32 -4.74 0.27 6.69
C ARG A 32 -3.56 0.18 5.73
N ILE A 33 -2.38 -0.22 6.22
CA ILE A 33 -1.19 -0.37 5.37
C ILE A 33 -1.43 -1.42 4.28
N LEU A 34 -1.98 -2.58 4.61
CA LEU A 34 -2.26 -3.64 3.64
C LEU A 34 -3.30 -3.20 2.61
N ASP A 35 -4.40 -2.61 3.07
CA ASP A 35 -5.47 -2.15 2.17
C ASP A 35 -5.00 -1.02 1.26
N THR A 36 -4.21 -0.08 1.76
CA THR A 36 -3.77 1.09 1.00
C THR A 36 -2.61 0.76 0.05
N PHE A 37 -1.57 0.08 0.54
CA PHE A 37 -0.28 0.00 -0.16
C PHE A 37 0.03 -1.36 -0.79
N TYR A 38 -0.68 -2.43 -0.44
CA TYR A 38 -0.42 -3.78 -0.93
C TYR A 38 -1.55 -4.29 -1.83
N LYS A 39 -1.69 -3.66 -3.01
CA LYS A 39 -2.68 -4.02 -4.06
C LYS A 39 -2.04 -4.72 -5.25
N ASP A 40 -0.74 -4.53 -5.45
CA ASP A 40 0.04 -5.20 -6.49
C ASP A 40 0.46 -6.61 -6.03
N GLU A 41 0.17 -7.63 -6.87
CA GLU A 41 0.46 -9.04 -6.54
C GLU A 41 1.97 -9.28 -6.36
N GLN A 42 2.84 -8.61 -7.12
CA GLN A 42 4.28 -8.77 -6.98
C GLN A 42 4.77 -8.18 -5.65
N LYS A 43 4.26 -7.03 -5.26
CA LYS A 43 4.58 -6.41 -3.98
C LYS A 43 4.12 -7.27 -2.80
N ILE A 44 2.92 -7.86 -2.88
CA ILE A 44 2.42 -8.79 -1.86
C ILE A 44 3.32 -10.03 -1.78
N ASN A 45 3.72 -10.60 -2.92
CA ASN A 45 4.67 -11.72 -2.96
C ASN A 45 6.01 -11.35 -2.33
N ASN A 46 6.55 -10.19 -2.65
CA ASN A 46 7.81 -9.70 -2.08
C ASN A 46 7.71 -9.55 -0.54
N LEU A 47 6.56 -9.11 -0.02
CA LEU A 47 6.32 -9.05 1.43
C LEU A 47 6.34 -10.44 2.06
N ILE A 48 5.60 -11.39 1.50
CA ILE A 48 5.51 -12.76 2.00
C ILE A 48 6.87 -13.47 1.94
N ASP A 49 7.67 -13.18 0.91
CA ASP A 49 9.01 -13.77 0.73
C ASP A 49 10.05 -13.23 1.73
N LEU A 50 9.78 -12.12 2.43
CA LEU A 50 10.62 -11.68 3.55
C LEU A 50 10.61 -12.64 4.74
N GLY A 51 9.58 -13.51 4.85
CA GLY A 51 9.35 -14.31 6.04
C GLY A 51 8.79 -13.49 7.21
N ASP A 52 8.99 -13.95 8.44
CA ASP A 52 8.49 -13.29 9.64
C ASP A 52 9.04 -11.86 9.78
N ILE A 53 8.16 -10.92 10.13
CA ILE A 53 8.49 -9.49 10.23
C ILE A 53 8.26 -8.95 11.64
N SER A 54 9.04 -7.96 12.02
CA SER A 54 8.88 -7.23 13.28
C SER A 54 7.82 -6.14 13.16
N VAL A 55 7.87 -5.36 12.08
CA VAL A 55 6.95 -4.23 11.80
C VAL A 55 6.65 -4.22 10.31
N LEU A 56 5.38 -4.08 9.96
CA LEU A 56 4.94 -3.87 8.59
C LEU A 56 5.14 -2.39 8.23
N GLY A 57 5.78 -2.13 7.09
CA GLY A 57 5.87 -0.81 6.48
C GLY A 57 5.09 -0.76 5.16
N PHE A 58 4.90 0.42 4.61
CA PHE A 58 4.28 0.58 3.30
C PHE A 58 5.26 0.28 2.14
N ARG A 59 6.58 0.21 2.41
CA ARG A 59 7.62 -0.28 1.49
C ARG A 59 8.12 -1.64 1.96
N VAL A 60 8.32 -2.55 1.01
CA VAL A 60 8.88 -3.88 1.30
C VAL A 60 10.38 -3.78 1.51
N ASN A 61 11.09 -3.15 0.56
CA ASN A 61 12.53 -3.08 0.53
C ASN A 61 13.07 -1.71 0.94
N PRO A 62 14.22 -1.65 1.61
CA PRO A 62 14.92 -0.40 1.87
C PRO A 62 15.58 0.14 0.59
N ASP A 63 15.84 1.44 0.56
CA ASP A 63 16.73 2.05 -0.39
C ASP A 63 18.16 1.50 -0.18
N PRO A 64 18.77 0.87 -1.21
CA PRO A 64 20.08 0.24 -1.09
C PRO A 64 21.22 1.26 -0.85
N SER A 65 21.02 2.54 -1.17
CA SER A 65 21.99 3.61 -0.94
C SER A 65 22.03 4.10 0.51
N ILE A 66 21.00 3.77 1.32
CA ILE A 66 20.86 4.21 2.70
C ILE A 66 20.92 2.98 3.62
N ARG A 67 21.67 3.09 4.72
CA ARG A 67 21.75 2.01 5.70
C ARG A 67 20.37 1.71 6.30
N HIS A 68 20.02 0.43 6.33
CA HIS A 68 18.84 -0.09 7.00
C HIS A 68 19.21 -1.32 7.82
N SER A 69 18.69 -1.42 9.03
CA SER A 69 18.89 -2.59 9.90
C SER A 69 17.73 -2.75 10.89
N PHE A 70 17.80 -3.79 11.71
CA PHE A 70 16.84 -4.02 12.79
C PHE A 70 16.93 -2.96 13.91
N ASP A 71 18.08 -2.26 14.06
CA ASP A 71 18.26 -1.19 15.05
C ASP A 71 17.31 -0.02 14.71
N TYR A 72 16.56 0.46 15.70
CA TYR A 72 15.59 1.53 15.53
C TYR A 72 16.20 2.80 14.93
N ASN A 73 17.44 3.13 15.32
CA ASN A 73 18.12 4.34 14.84
C ASN A 73 18.64 4.23 13.38
N GLU A 74 18.64 3.02 12.83
CA GLU A 74 19.11 2.74 11.47
C GLU A 74 17.97 2.30 10.54
N ARG A 75 16.71 2.33 11.02
CA ARG A 75 15.54 2.00 10.20
C ARG A 75 15.23 3.13 9.24
N GLN A 76 15.03 2.77 8.00
CA GLN A 76 14.43 3.68 7.04
C GLN A 76 12.93 3.79 7.33
N GLU A 77 12.41 5.01 7.29
CA GLU A 77 11.00 5.29 7.53
C GLU A 77 10.11 4.56 6.52
N GLY A 78 9.05 3.96 7.01
CA GLY A 78 8.05 3.27 6.18
C GLY A 78 8.51 1.94 5.59
N VAL A 79 9.74 1.48 5.85
CA VAL A 79 10.22 0.18 5.38
C VAL A 79 9.82 -0.93 6.33
N THR A 80 9.34 -2.04 5.78
CA THR A 80 9.08 -3.26 6.54
C THR A 80 10.36 -3.78 7.19
N VAL A 81 10.31 -4.12 8.49
CA VAL A 81 11.45 -4.64 9.24
C VAL A 81 11.30 -6.15 9.39
N ALA A 82 12.16 -6.90 8.69
CA ALA A 82 12.13 -8.36 8.63
C ALA A 82 13.20 -9.01 9.54
N TYR A 83 12.84 -10.08 10.23
CA TYR A 83 13.77 -10.80 11.11
C TYR A 83 14.93 -11.43 10.34
N GLY A 84 14.66 -12.07 9.21
CA GLY A 84 15.70 -12.69 8.37
C GLY A 84 16.63 -11.66 7.75
N ARG A 85 16.09 -10.70 7.00
CA ARG A 85 16.87 -9.70 6.26
C ARG A 85 17.63 -8.73 7.17
N ASP A 86 16.98 -8.20 8.23
CA ASP A 86 17.49 -7.03 8.97
C ASP A 86 18.17 -7.42 10.29
N ARG A 87 17.99 -8.68 10.75
CA ARG A 87 18.56 -9.20 12.00
C ARG A 87 19.35 -10.49 11.83
N ASN A 88 19.36 -11.07 10.62
CA ASN A 88 19.98 -12.37 10.32
C ASN A 88 19.44 -13.52 11.20
N GLU A 89 18.15 -13.51 11.53
CA GLU A 89 17.51 -14.62 12.23
C GLU A 89 17.28 -15.80 11.28
N GLU A 90 17.52 -17.01 11.77
CA GLU A 90 17.26 -18.26 11.06
C GLU A 90 15.86 -18.81 11.40
N ASN A 91 15.30 -19.64 10.52
CA ASN A 91 13.99 -20.30 10.69
C ASN A 91 12.80 -19.34 10.81
N VAL A 92 12.90 -18.19 10.15
CA VAL A 92 11.86 -17.16 10.07
C VAL A 92 11.21 -17.09 8.69
N ASP A 93 11.45 -18.08 7.85
CA ASP A 93 10.86 -18.17 6.51
C ASP A 93 9.34 -18.30 6.57
N LYS A 94 8.68 -17.88 5.49
CA LYS A 94 7.24 -18.10 5.32
C LYS A 94 6.90 -19.59 5.48
N LYS A 95 5.72 -19.87 6.04
CA LYS A 95 5.18 -21.23 6.19
C LYS A 95 4.12 -21.47 5.12
N THR A 96 4.27 -22.58 4.38
CA THR A 96 3.31 -22.97 3.35
C THR A 96 2.43 -24.12 3.85
N TYR A 97 1.12 -24.00 3.66
CA TYR A 97 0.09 -24.99 3.97
C TYR A 97 -0.55 -25.47 2.68
N GLN A 98 -0.81 -26.77 2.59
CA GLN A 98 -1.24 -27.38 1.34
C GLN A 98 -2.74 -27.22 1.06
N ASN A 99 -3.52 -26.85 2.06
CA ASN A 99 -4.96 -26.67 1.96
C ASN A 99 -5.50 -25.79 3.11
N GLU A 100 -6.76 -25.38 2.96
CA GLU A 100 -7.44 -24.52 3.92
C GLU A 100 -7.47 -25.10 5.34
N GLN A 101 -7.69 -26.41 5.48
CA GLN A 101 -7.77 -27.05 6.80
C GLN A 101 -6.46 -26.95 7.56
N GLU A 102 -5.33 -27.24 6.90
CA GLU A 102 -3.99 -27.10 7.50
C GLU A 102 -3.70 -25.64 7.87
N TYR A 103 -4.08 -24.71 7.00
CA TYR A 103 -3.94 -23.29 7.25
C TYR A 103 -4.75 -22.85 8.48
N LEU A 104 -6.04 -23.21 8.58
CA LEU A 104 -6.89 -22.89 9.73
C LEU A 104 -6.40 -23.56 11.02
N ASP A 105 -5.95 -24.80 10.94
CA ASP A 105 -5.40 -25.53 12.10
C ASP A 105 -4.13 -24.87 12.66
N SER A 106 -3.39 -24.14 11.83
CA SER A 106 -2.17 -23.41 12.24
C SER A 106 -2.41 -22.23 13.20
N PHE A 107 -3.67 -21.84 13.41
CA PHE A 107 -4.04 -20.78 14.36
C PHE A 107 -4.45 -21.29 15.74
N LYS A 108 -4.57 -22.60 15.96
CA LYS A 108 -5.00 -23.17 17.25
C LYS A 108 -4.12 -22.76 18.42
N ASP A 109 -2.81 -22.74 18.19
CA ASP A 109 -1.79 -22.43 19.22
C ASP A 109 -1.11 -21.06 19.00
N THR A 110 -1.72 -20.17 18.23
CA THR A 110 -1.14 -18.85 17.96
C THR A 110 -1.40 -17.86 19.08
N TRP A 111 -0.44 -16.96 19.28
CA TRP A 111 -0.57 -15.76 20.13
C TRP A 111 -0.95 -14.51 19.34
N CYS A 112 -1.25 -14.65 18.03
CA CYS A 112 -1.72 -13.56 17.22
C CYS A 112 -3.18 -13.24 17.53
N GLU A 113 -3.52 -11.97 17.37
CA GLU A 113 -4.86 -11.45 17.62
C GLU A 113 -5.62 -11.24 16.31
N PHE A 114 -4.88 -11.03 15.21
CA PHE A 114 -5.43 -10.67 13.90
C PHE A 114 -4.83 -11.52 12.79
N VAL A 115 -5.62 -11.74 11.75
CA VAL A 115 -5.21 -12.41 10.51
C VAL A 115 -5.63 -11.56 9.33
N TYR A 116 -4.69 -11.31 8.42
CA TYR A 116 -4.88 -10.71 7.13
C TYR A 116 -4.59 -11.75 6.05
N LEU A 117 -5.52 -11.95 5.12
CA LEU A 117 -5.42 -12.95 4.06
C LEU A 117 -5.71 -12.29 2.70
N TYR A 118 -4.70 -12.24 1.84
CA TYR A 118 -4.92 -11.87 0.45
C TYR A 118 -5.41 -13.08 -0.34
N ASP A 119 -6.56 -12.95 -1.00
CA ASP A 119 -7.11 -13.98 -1.89
C ASP A 119 -6.73 -13.64 -3.34
N GLU A 120 -5.84 -14.43 -3.96
CA GLU A 120 -5.37 -14.20 -5.34
C GLU A 120 -6.49 -14.34 -6.38
N ASP A 121 -7.52 -15.15 -6.13
CA ASP A 121 -8.65 -15.31 -7.06
C ASP A 121 -9.55 -14.09 -7.03
N LYS A 122 -9.79 -13.54 -5.85
CA LYS A 122 -10.67 -12.39 -5.65
C LYS A 122 -9.93 -11.06 -5.81
N LYS A 123 -8.61 -11.06 -5.68
CA LYS A 123 -7.74 -9.87 -5.66
C LYS A 123 -8.12 -8.89 -4.56
N GLU A 124 -8.41 -9.40 -3.38
CA GLU A 124 -8.81 -8.61 -2.21
C GLU A 124 -8.15 -9.10 -0.93
N TRP A 125 -7.98 -8.18 0.03
CA TRP A 125 -7.61 -8.50 1.38
C TRP A 125 -8.84 -8.86 2.21
N LEU A 126 -8.75 -10.00 2.90
CA LEU A 126 -9.69 -10.44 3.91
C LEU A 126 -9.10 -10.26 5.30
N TYR A 127 -9.95 -10.11 6.29
CA TYR A 127 -9.59 -9.87 7.68
C TYR A 127 -10.40 -10.77 8.62
N SER A 128 -9.75 -11.25 9.68
CA SER A 128 -10.41 -11.92 10.80
C SER A 128 -9.71 -11.60 12.11
N GLU A 129 -10.46 -11.40 13.18
CA GLU A 129 -9.93 -11.48 14.55
C GLU A 129 -9.81 -12.95 14.97
N ILE A 130 -8.80 -13.27 15.78
CA ILE A 130 -8.64 -14.60 16.35
C ILE A 130 -9.28 -14.59 17.73
N PRO A 131 -10.41 -15.29 17.92
CA PRO A 131 -11.09 -15.27 19.22
C PRO A 131 -10.27 -15.97 20.30
N TYR A 132 -10.34 -15.44 21.52
CA TYR A 132 -9.71 -16.03 22.72
C TYR A 132 -10.49 -17.26 23.28
N THR A 133 -11.25 -17.95 22.44
CA THR A 133 -12.04 -19.13 22.80
C THR A 133 -11.29 -20.42 22.46
N GLU A 134 -11.68 -21.57 23.07
CA GLU A 134 -11.10 -22.86 22.75
C GLU A 134 -11.31 -23.24 21.28
N GLU A 135 -12.45 -22.88 20.68
CA GLU A 135 -12.70 -23.00 19.25
C GLU A 135 -12.34 -21.67 18.55
N LYS A 136 -11.09 -21.57 18.10
CA LYS A 136 -10.62 -20.44 17.30
C LYS A 136 -11.15 -20.53 15.87
N LYS A 137 -12.44 -20.24 15.70
CA LYS A 137 -13.03 -20.16 14.36
C LYS A 137 -12.77 -18.78 13.77
N LEU A 138 -12.04 -18.75 12.66
CA LEU A 138 -11.83 -17.53 11.89
C LEU A 138 -13.04 -17.25 11.01
N ASP A 139 -13.49 -15.99 11.01
CA ASP A 139 -14.57 -15.49 10.16
C ASP A 139 -14.00 -14.38 9.28
N PHE A 140 -13.66 -14.72 8.05
CA PHE A 140 -13.03 -13.82 7.12
C PHE A 140 -14.04 -12.90 6.44
N VAL A 141 -13.86 -11.60 6.62
CA VAL A 141 -14.65 -10.53 5.98
C VAL A 141 -13.75 -9.66 5.12
N SER A 142 -14.31 -8.85 4.23
CA SER A 142 -13.56 -7.88 3.44
C SER A 142 -12.82 -6.90 4.38
N LEU A 143 -11.52 -6.79 4.22
CA LEU A 143 -10.71 -5.82 4.99
C LEU A 143 -11.15 -4.39 4.68
N HIS A 144 -11.31 -4.08 3.39
CA HIS A 144 -11.69 -2.76 2.92
C HIS A 144 -13.06 -2.30 3.50
N ASP A 145 -14.08 -3.18 3.42
CA ASP A 145 -15.41 -2.88 3.97
C ASP A 145 -15.36 -2.72 5.49
N THR A 146 -14.57 -3.54 6.19
CA THR A 146 -14.38 -3.44 7.64
C THR A 146 -13.75 -2.11 8.03
N LEU A 147 -12.72 -1.65 7.28
CA LEU A 147 -12.08 -0.36 7.53
C LEU A 147 -13.06 0.80 7.32
N LYS A 148 -13.90 0.73 6.29
CA LYS A 148 -14.98 1.71 6.06
C LYS A 148 -16.01 1.75 7.17
N GLU A 149 -16.54 0.59 7.55
CA GLU A 149 -17.56 0.49 8.63
C GLU A 149 -17.05 1.03 9.95
N LYS A 150 -15.76 0.87 10.23
CA LYS A 150 -15.10 1.40 11.43
C LYS A 150 -14.63 2.84 11.31
N ASN A 151 -14.88 3.52 10.18
CA ASN A 151 -14.42 4.87 9.85
C ASN A 151 -12.89 5.02 9.97
N LEU A 152 -12.14 3.99 9.60
CA LEU A 152 -10.67 3.98 9.59
C LEU A 152 -10.09 4.43 8.24
N ILE A 153 -10.89 4.37 7.18
CA ILE A 153 -10.65 5.01 5.90
C ILE A 153 -11.92 5.75 5.51
N ASP A 154 -11.79 6.95 5.02
CA ASP A 154 -12.90 7.76 4.55
C ASP A 154 -12.89 7.93 3.02
N SER A 155 -13.93 8.56 2.50
CA SER A 155 -14.05 8.83 1.06
C SER A 155 -12.95 9.76 0.54
N VAL A 156 -12.31 10.52 1.42
CA VAL A 156 -11.22 11.45 1.08
C VAL A 156 -9.91 10.68 0.92
N GLU A 157 -9.61 9.75 1.85
CA GLU A 157 -8.44 8.85 1.73
C GLU A 157 -8.52 8.00 0.48
N GLU A 158 -9.70 7.47 0.12
CA GLU A 158 -9.91 6.71 -1.13
C GLU A 158 -9.68 7.56 -2.38
N LYS A 159 -10.20 8.79 -2.40
CA LYS A 159 -9.96 9.73 -3.49
C LYS A 159 -8.48 10.05 -3.61
N LEU A 160 -7.81 10.29 -2.49
CA LEU A 160 -6.38 10.58 -2.45
C LEU A 160 -5.57 9.39 -3.01
N ASP A 161 -5.80 8.18 -2.52
CA ASP A 161 -5.14 6.96 -3.04
C ASP A 161 -5.35 6.79 -4.55
N SER A 162 -6.58 6.99 -5.03
CA SER A 162 -6.89 6.93 -6.47
C SER A 162 -6.12 7.98 -7.27
N LEU A 163 -6.03 9.21 -6.77
CA LEU A 163 -5.30 10.30 -7.45
C LEU A 163 -3.79 10.04 -7.48
N ILE A 164 -3.23 9.52 -6.37
CA ILE A 164 -1.82 9.15 -6.28
C ILE A 164 -1.48 8.09 -7.33
N ARG A 165 -2.29 7.02 -7.43
CA ARG A 165 -2.09 5.96 -8.45
C ARG A 165 -2.12 6.52 -9.86
N LYS A 166 -3.13 7.31 -10.19
CA LYS A 166 -3.24 7.93 -11.51
C LYS A 166 -2.06 8.86 -11.81
N GLN A 167 -1.57 9.60 -10.81
CA GLN A 167 -0.42 10.49 -10.95
C GLN A 167 0.86 9.70 -11.23
N VAL A 168 1.10 8.62 -10.46
CA VAL A 168 2.29 7.77 -10.65
C VAL A 168 2.25 7.06 -12.00
N GLU A 169 1.09 6.50 -12.37
CA GLU A 169 0.91 5.85 -13.67
C GLU A 169 1.11 6.83 -14.84
N PHE A 170 0.59 8.04 -14.71
CA PHE A 170 0.76 9.06 -15.75
C PHE A 170 2.24 9.45 -15.91
N ALA A 171 2.93 9.72 -14.80
CA ALA A 171 4.34 10.07 -14.80
C ALA A 171 5.20 8.91 -15.34
N TYR A 172 4.93 7.67 -14.91
CA TYR A 172 5.64 6.49 -15.38
C TYR A 172 5.48 6.27 -16.88
N ASP A 173 4.26 6.37 -17.41
CA ASP A 173 4.00 6.21 -18.85
C ASP A 173 4.68 7.32 -19.66
N TYR A 174 4.69 8.56 -19.15
CA TYR A 174 5.42 9.66 -19.77
C TYR A 174 6.92 9.42 -19.82
N ASP A 175 7.53 8.99 -18.70
CA ASP A 175 8.97 8.75 -18.59
C ASP A 175 9.42 7.54 -19.41
N THR A 176 8.60 6.48 -19.49
CA THR A 176 8.88 5.31 -20.34
C THR A 176 9.00 5.72 -21.81
N TYR A 177 8.29 6.75 -22.22
CA TYR A 177 8.36 7.29 -23.58
C TYR A 177 9.58 8.20 -23.81
N ASN A 178 9.96 9.01 -22.81
CA ASN A 178 10.95 10.08 -22.99
C ASN A 178 12.27 9.86 -22.23
N PHE A 179 12.27 9.17 -21.08
CA PHE A 179 13.45 8.99 -20.23
C PHE A 179 13.35 7.68 -19.42
N LYS A 180 14.29 6.78 -19.65
CA LYS A 180 14.35 5.47 -18.98
C LYS A 180 14.73 5.46 -17.49
N ASP A 181 15.05 6.60 -16.87
CA ASP A 181 15.80 6.66 -15.61
C ASP A 181 15.16 7.56 -14.52
N ALA A 182 13.90 7.98 -14.63
CA ALA A 182 13.34 9.01 -13.73
C ALA A 182 12.88 8.49 -12.36
N TYR A 183 12.44 7.23 -12.26
CA TYR A 183 12.09 6.59 -10.99
C TYR A 183 12.71 5.21 -10.89
N GLU A 184 13.48 4.95 -9.82
CA GLU A 184 14.08 3.64 -9.58
C GLU A 184 13.03 2.57 -9.29
N SER A 185 11.84 2.97 -8.77
CA SER A 185 10.69 2.07 -8.63
C SER A 185 9.35 2.82 -8.62
N TYR A 186 8.27 2.12 -9.02
CA TYR A 186 6.89 2.59 -8.88
C TYR A 186 6.55 2.94 -7.41
N GLU A 187 7.12 2.21 -6.45
CA GLU A 187 6.89 2.41 -5.02
C GLU A 187 7.44 3.75 -4.52
N ASP A 188 8.63 4.16 -4.98
CA ASP A 188 9.23 5.44 -4.60
C ASP A 188 8.42 6.62 -5.17
N ALA A 189 8.00 6.51 -6.43
CA ALA A 189 7.13 7.49 -7.05
C ALA A 189 5.77 7.61 -6.34
N TYR A 190 5.18 6.49 -5.94
CA TYR A 190 3.93 6.47 -5.19
C TYR A 190 4.07 7.14 -3.82
N PHE A 191 5.14 6.84 -3.09
CA PHE A 191 5.39 7.41 -1.78
C PHE A 191 5.64 8.93 -1.85
N GLU A 192 6.45 9.37 -2.81
CA GLU A 192 6.69 10.79 -3.05
C GLU A 192 5.38 11.51 -3.36
N ALA A 193 4.56 10.95 -4.25
CA ALA A 193 3.25 11.51 -4.58
C ALA A 193 2.30 11.54 -3.36
N TYR A 194 2.31 10.52 -2.51
CA TYR A 194 1.50 10.48 -1.30
C TYR A 194 1.82 11.63 -0.34
N ASN A 195 3.11 11.88 -0.09
CA ASN A 195 3.53 12.98 0.78
C ASN A 195 3.16 14.36 0.20
N PHE A 196 3.27 14.53 -1.12
CA PHE A 196 2.99 15.81 -1.77
C PHE A 196 1.50 16.08 -1.97
N LEU A 197 0.69 15.06 -2.25
CA LEU A 197 -0.76 15.23 -2.48
C LEU A 197 -1.55 15.50 -1.20
N GLY A 198 -0.99 15.24 -0.03
CA GLY A 198 -1.53 15.66 1.27
C GLY A 198 -1.46 17.19 1.51
N GLU A 199 -0.69 17.94 0.70
CA GLU A 199 -0.52 19.38 0.85
C GLU A 199 -1.05 20.15 -0.38
N GLU A 200 -1.71 21.28 -0.17
CA GLU A 200 -2.26 22.14 -1.25
C GLU A 200 -1.17 22.55 -2.27
N GLN A 201 0.03 22.91 -1.76
CA GLN A 201 1.15 23.26 -2.60
C GLN A 201 1.66 22.08 -3.43
N GLY A 202 1.64 20.87 -2.87
CA GLY A 202 2.01 19.66 -3.58
C GLY A 202 1.07 19.37 -4.74
N ILE A 203 -0.25 19.44 -4.53
CA ILE A 203 -1.24 19.28 -5.59
C ILE A 203 -1.03 20.34 -6.71
N THR A 204 -0.76 21.58 -6.32
CA THR A 204 -0.50 22.65 -7.26
C THR A 204 0.75 22.37 -8.11
N ASN A 205 1.80 21.81 -7.50
CA ASN A 205 3.02 21.45 -8.21
C ASN A 205 2.76 20.30 -9.21
N PHE A 206 2.02 19.25 -8.82
CA PHE A 206 1.67 18.15 -9.74
C PHE A 206 0.86 18.65 -10.94
N ILE A 207 -0.13 19.52 -10.73
CA ILE A 207 -0.89 20.13 -11.83
C ILE A 207 0.03 20.87 -12.82
N LYS A 208 1.04 21.61 -12.33
CA LYS A 208 2.01 22.33 -13.16
C LYS A 208 2.94 21.37 -13.89
N THR A 209 3.45 20.34 -13.20
CA THR A 209 4.34 19.34 -13.78
C THR A 209 3.62 18.57 -14.87
N ASN A 210 2.39 18.09 -14.61
CA ASN A 210 1.57 17.40 -15.60
C ASN A 210 1.30 18.29 -16.82
N LYS A 211 1.06 19.60 -16.60
CA LYS A 211 0.89 20.52 -17.72
C LYS A 211 2.15 20.60 -18.57
N SER A 212 3.32 20.71 -17.97
CA SER A 212 4.59 20.72 -18.70
C SER A 212 4.83 19.43 -19.49
N MET A 213 4.48 18.26 -18.91
CA MET A 213 4.53 16.98 -19.61
C MET A 213 3.58 16.95 -20.82
N MET A 214 2.35 17.45 -20.65
CA MET A 214 1.37 17.52 -21.73
C MET A 214 1.79 18.48 -22.85
N ASP A 215 2.37 19.64 -22.51
CA ASP A 215 2.91 20.59 -23.49
C ASP A 215 3.99 19.93 -24.38
N ASN A 216 4.82 19.04 -23.80
CA ASN A 216 5.80 18.26 -24.57
C ASN A 216 5.15 17.17 -25.44
N ILE A 217 4.07 16.52 -24.97
CA ILE A 217 3.34 15.49 -25.71
C ILE A 217 2.57 16.11 -26.90
N GLU A 218 2.14 17.38 -26.78
CA GLU A 218 1.34 18.06 -27.78
C GLU A 218 2.07 18.17 -29.15
N GLU A 219 3.42 18.16 -29.13
CA GLU A 219 4.23 18.14 -30.34
C GLU A 219 4.04 16.86 -31.20
N ASP A 220 3.67 15.74 -30.54
CA ASP A 220 3.48 14.41 -31.17
C ASP A 220 2.02 13.92 -31.09
N ILE A 221 1.04 14.82 -30.99
CA ILE A 221 -0.36 14.48 -30.74
C ILE A 221 -1.03 13.68 -31.88
N ASP A 222 -0.44 13.67 -33.05
CA ASP A 222 -0.88 12.85 -34.18
C ASP A 222 -0.60 11.34 -33.96
N ASN A 223 0.27 11.01 -33.00
CA ASN A 223 0.49 9.63 -32.55
C ASN A 223 -0.66 9.21 -31.61
N PRO A 224 -1.42 8.12 -31.93
CA PRO A 224 -2.58 7.69 -31.15
C PRO A 224 -2.26 7.36 -29.67
N GLU A 225 -1.05 6.90 -29.38
CA GLU A 225 -0.63 6.60 -28.01
C GLU A 225 -0.31 7.87 -27.23
N MET A 226 0.38 8.83 -27.88
CA MET A 226 0.63 10.15 -27.33
C MET A 226 -0.68 10.89 -27.04
N LYS A 227 -1.64 10.79 -27.95
CA LYS A 227 -2.97 11.38 -27.75
C LYS A 227 -3.67 10.79 -26.53
N LYS A 228 -3.60 9.47 -26.33
CA LYS A 228 -4.19 8.82 -25.12
C LYS A 228 -3.52 9.32 -23.84
N LEU A 229 -2.20 9.43 -23.84
CA LEU A 229 -1.44 9.92 -22.70
C LEU A 229 -1.79 11.39 -22.40
N TYR A 230 -1.90 12.23 -23.41
CA TYR A 230 -2.34 13.63 -23.29
C TYR A 230 -3.74 13.73 -22.68
N ASP A 231 -4.71 12.97 -23.21
CA ASP A 231 -6.09 12.95 -22.72
C ASP A 231 -6.17 12.49 -21.25
N ARG A 232 -5.33 11.51 -20.85
CA ARG A 232 -5.20 11.09 -19.45
C ARG A 232 -4.65 12.19 -18.55
N GLY A 233 -3.62 12.91 -19.01
CA GLY A 233 -3.05 14.04 -18.27
C GLY A 233 -4.06 15.17 -18.06
N LEU A 234 -4.89 15.46 -19.06
CA LEU A 234 -5.97 16.44 -18.94
C LEU A 234 -7.01 16.04 -17.89
N ALA A 235 -7.48 14.77 -17.95
CA ALA A 235 -8.46 14.24 -17.01
C ALA A 235 -7.89 14.24 -15.58
N LEU A 236 -6.66 13.79 -15.38
CA LEU A 236 -5.98 13.79 -14.10
C LEU A 236 -5.84 15.20 -13.51
N ASN A 237 -5.43 16.18 -14.32
CA ASN A 237 -5.33 17.58 -13.88
C ASN A 237 -6.68 18.19 -13.49
N GLU A 238 -7.77 17.76 -14.10
CA GLU A 238 -9.12 18.18 -13.70
C GLU A 238 -9.50 17.56 -12.35
N GLU A 239 -9.26 16.27 -12.16
CA GLU A 239 -9.50 15.58 -10.89
C GLU A 239 -8.68 16.19 -9.75
N LEU A 240 -7.38 16.49 -9.96
CA LEU A 240 -6.51 17.14 -8.98
C LEU A 240 -7.02 18.55 -8.59
N ARG A 241 -7.49 19.34 -9.57
CA ARG A 241 -8.09 20.66 -9.29
C ARG A 241 -9.38 20.54 -8.47
N ASN A 242 -10.22 19.55 -8.77
CA ASN A 242 -11.46 19.32 -8.05
C ASN A 242 -11.17 18.84 -6.61
N TYR A 243 -10.25 17.91 -6.43
CA TYR A 243 -9.79 17.45 -5.13
C TYR A 243 -9.22 18.61 -4.30
N ARG A 244 -8.33 19.44 -4.86
CA ARG A 244 -7.81 20.63 -4.19
C ARG A 244 -8.91 21.58 -3.71
N LYS A 245 -9.90 21.84 -4.56
CA LYS A 245 -11.04 22.70 -4.19
C LYS A 245 -11.88 22.11 -3.06
N GLU A 246 -12.06 20.79 -3.05
CA GLU A 246 -12.87 20.09 -2.07
C GLU A 246 -12.17 20.08 -0.70
N MET A 247 -10.87 19.79 -0.70
CA MET A 247 -10.08 19.62 0.53
C MET A 247 -9.71 20.94 1.22
N PHE A 248 -9.41 21.98 0.45
CA PHE A 248 -8.86 23.24 1.01
C PHE A 248 -9.86 24.40 1.04
N ARG A 249 -11.07 24.25 0.48
CA ARG A 249 -12.15 25.25 0.66
C ARG A 249 -12.68 25.31 2.09
N ASN A 250 -12.63 24.20 2.79
CA ASN A 250 -13.13 24.15 4.18
C ASN A 250 -12.19 24.87 5.16
N LEU A 251 -10.90 25.01 4.84
CA LEU A 251 -9.94 25.74 5.67
C LEU A 251 -10.17 27.27 5.63
N GLU A 252 -10.58 27.82 4.46
CA GLU A 252 -10.91 29.25 4.33
C GLU A 252 -12.21 29.64 5.09
N ASN A 253 -13.12 28.68 5.30
CA ASN A 253 -14.37 28.96 6.03
C ASN A 253 -14.21 28.85 7.55
N ASP A 254 -13.31 28.00 8.04
CA ASP A 254 -13.02 27.84 9.48
C ASP A 254 -12.21 29.03 10.05
N GLU A 255 -11.44 29.75 9.23
CA GLU A 255 -10.73 30.98 9.62
C GLU A 255 -11.64 32.22 9.72
N ILE A 256 -12.86 32.17 9.16
CA ILE A 256 -13.82 33.29 9.18
C ILE A 256 -14.79 33.20 10.35
N GLU A 257 -14.89 32.04 11.03
CA GLU A 257 -15.77 31.83 12.18
C GLU A 257 -15.06 31.92 13.55
N MET A 258 -13.78 32.25 13.62
CA MET A 258 -13.02 32.58 14.84
C MET A 258 -12.75 34.10 14.92
#